data_edce928f26d0a3f49e5f4c74d292b13b
#
_entry.id   edce928f26d0a3f49e5f4c74d292b13b
#
_cell.length_a   1.000
_cell.length_b   1.000
_cell.length_c   1.000
_cell.angle_alpha   90.00
_cell.angle_beta   90.00
_cell.angle_gamma   90.00
#
_symmetry.space_group_name_H-M   'P 1'
#
loop_
_entity.id
_entity.type
_entity.pdbx_description
1 polymer ?
#
loop_
_entity_poly.entity_id
_entity_poly.type
_entity_poly.pdbx_seq_one_letter_code
_entity_poly.pdbx_strand_id
1 'polypeptide(L)'
;EDAPFGYLLDLGYINFSHKYGLGKPADGPTEHTFDAKFDLNAGFNGNMRIGLGGQVEYFNYSLPGKKETISGTYYTYEFENHAEVILSPYYKVEGDSWNLKLGANVMLVTGDNSKFMASPNIAADIEVADKTLLYLNAGGKLYSNSMYETSLVNRYVNPTK
;
A
#
# COMPACT_ATOMS: atom_id res chain seq x y z
N GLU A 1 9.12 8.43 -30.54
CA GLU A 1 10.13 9.01 -29.62
C GLU A 1 9.63 8.82 -28.20
N ASP A 2 10.31 8.00 -27.42
CA ASP A 2 9.99 7.84 -26.01
C ASP A 2 10.28 9.16 -25.27
N ALA A 3 9.29 9.65 -24.54
CA ALA A 3 9.46 10.88 -23.76
C ALA A 3 10.62 10.70 -22.78
N PRO A 4 11.56 11.65 -22.70
CA PRO A 4 12.71 11.54 -21.79
C PRO A 4 12.29 11.53 -20.31
N PHE A 5 11.08 11.98 -20.04
CA PHE A 5 10.50 12.03 -18.68
C PHE A 5 9.07 11.52 -18.69
N GLY A 6 8.76 10.60 -17.79
CA GLY A 6 7.43 10.08 -17.56
C GLY A 6 6.97 10.35 -16.12
N TYR A 7 5.69 10.56 -15.96
CA TYR A 7 5.05 10.66 -14.64
C TYR A 7 3.68 9.98 -14.62
N LEU A 8 3.33 9.49 -13.47
CA LEU A 8 1.99 8.97 -13.14
C LEU A 8 1.63 9.49 -11.77
N LEU A 9 0.38 9.92 -11.61
CA LEU A 9 -0.21 10.25 -10.33
C LEU A 9 -1.61 9.64 -10.26
N ASP A 10 -1.88 8.90 -9.20
CA ASP A 10 -3.19 8.31 -8.90
C ASP A 10 -3.58 8.73 -7.48
N LEU A 11 -4.80 9.24 -7.32
CA LEU A 11 -5.34 9.69 -6.04
C LEU A 11 -6.64 8.97 -5.75
N GLY A 12 -6.73 8.38 -4.57
CA GLY A 12 -7.89 7.62 -4.11
C GLY A 12 -8.43 8.13 -2.77
N TYR A 13 -9.72 7.94 -2.59
CA TYR A 13 -10.39 8.17 -1.32
C TYR A 13 -11.45 7.10 -1.09
N ILE A 14 -11.40 6.48 0.09
CA ILE A 14 -12.38 5.49 0.53
C ILE A 14 -12.99 5.98 1.84
N ASN A 15 -14.32 5.93 1.92
CA ASN A 15 -15.06 6.10 3.17
C ASN A 15 -15.78 4.80 3.47
N PHE A 16 -15.49 4.21 4.61
CA PHE A 16 -16.11 2.99 5.08
C PHE A 16 -16.66 3.19 6.47
N SER A 17 -17.90 2.74 6.71
CA SER A 17 -18.55 2.86 8.02
C SER A 17 -19.13 1.53 8.45
N HIS A 18 -18.82 1.10 9.66
CA HIS A 18 -19.55 0.03 10.32
C HIS A 18 -20.93 0.54 10.75
N LYS A 19 -21.97 -0.18 10.38
CA LYS A 19 -23.35 0.18 10.71
C LYS A 19 -23.64 0.14 12.22
N TYR A 20 -22.95 -0.72 12.94
CA TYR A 20 -23.18 -0.98 14.35
C TYR A 20 -21.91 -0.78 15.14
N GLY A 21 -21.98 0.03 16.19
CA GLY A 21 -20.98 0.10 17.25
C GLY A 21 -21.22 -0.98 18.34
N LEU A 22 -20.57 -0.81 19.46
CA LEU A 22 -20.74 -1.68 20.62
C LEU A 22 -22.16 -1.58 21.19
N GLY A 23 -23.08 -2.36 20.64
CA GLY A 23 -24.46 -2.47 21.14
C GLY A 23 -25.42 -1.34 20.81
N LYS A 24 -25.01 -0.34 20.00
CA LYS A 24 -25.89 0.73 19.55
C LYS A 24 -25.93 0.80 18.02
N PRO A 25 -27.12 0.84 17.41
CA PRO A 25 -27.28 1.17 15.99
C PRO A 25 -26.73 2.57 15.70
N ALA A 26 -26.06 2.73 14.57
CA ALA A 26 -25.52 3.98 14.04
C ALA A 26 -24.30 4.59 14.77
N ASP A 27 -23.74 3.94 15.79
CA ASP A 27 -22.52 4.38 16.48
C ASP A 27 -21.28 3.58 16.09
N GLY A 28 -21.27 2.97 14.90
CA GLY A 28 -20.11 2.22 14.41
C GLY A 28 -18.95 3.14 14.01
N PRO A 29 -17.71 2.63 14.12
CA PRO A 29 -16.54 3.39 13.69
C PRO A 29 -16.58 3.63 12.17
N THR A 30 -16.05 4.78 11.77
CA THR A 30 -15.86 5.14 10.36
C THR A 30 -14.38 5.25 10.06
N GLU A 31 -13.99 4.73 8.90
CA GLU A 31 -12.66 4.83 8.33
C GLU A 31 -12.69 5.75 7.12
N HIS A 32 -11.76 6.68 7.08
CA HIS A 32 -11.46 7.51 5.92
C HIS A 32 -10.04 7.18 5.47
N THR A 33 -9.90 6.61 4.30
CA THR A 33 -8.61 6.29 3.71
C THR A 33 -8.32 7.21 2.54
N PHE A 34 -7.17 7.89 2.59
CA PHE A 34 -6.62 8.68 1.49
C PHE A 34 -5.42 7.92 0.92
N ASP A 35 -5.45 7.67 -0.38
CA ASP A 35 -4.40 7.00 -1.12
C ASP A 35 -3.83 7.93 -2.19
N ALA A 36 -2.50 7.98 -2.28
CA ALA A 36 -1.80 8.68 -3.34
C ALA A 36 -0.68 7.79 -3.86
N LYS A 37 -0.68 7.48 -5.16
CA LYS A 37 0.39 6.75 -5.84
C LYS A 37 1.03 7.63 -6.89
N PHE A 38 2.34 7.55 -6.99
CA PHE A 38 3.07 8.25 -8.04
C PHE A 38 4.20 7.38 -8.60
N ASP A 39 4.56 7.64 -9.83
CA ASP A 39 5.78 7.16 -10.47
C ASP A 39 6.39 8.30 -11.27
N LEU A 40 7.65 8.61 -11.01
CA LEU A 40 8.43 9.59 -11.75
C LEU A 40 9.60 8.85 -12.36
N ASN A 41 9.82 9.00 -13.65
CA ASN A 41 10.92 8.31 -14.32
C ASN A 41 11.53 9.15 -15.44
N ALA A 42 12.80 8.91 -15.69
CA ALA A 42 13.55 9.54 -16.76
C ALA A 42 14.30 8.49 -17.58
N GLY A 43 14.15 8.58 -18.89
CA GLY A 43 14.87 7.75 -19.86
C GLY A 43 16.23 8.33 -20.20
N PHE A 44 17.22 7.47 -20.41
CA PHE A 44 18.54 7.84 -20.92
C PHE A 44 19.14 6.71 -21.76
N ASN A 45 19.98 7.06 -22.71
CA ASN A 45 20.61 6.11 -23.65
C ASN A 45 19.63 5.17 -24.40
N GLY A 46 18.38 5.60 -24.59
CA GLY A 46 17.40 4.89 -25.41
C GLY A 46 16.76 3.65 -24.78
N ASN A 47 17.51 2.89 -24.01
CA ASN A 47 17.05 1.61 -23.42
C ASN A 47 17.17 1.54 -21.90
N MET A 48 17.53 2.62 -21.25
CA MET A 48 17.72 2.71 -19.81
C MET A 48 16.76 3.73 -19.21
N ARG A 49 16.24 3.43 -18.02
CA ARG A 49 15.32 4.31 -17.28
C ARG A 49 15.61 4.25 -15.78
N ILE A 50 15.67 5.40 -15.17
CA ILE A 50 15.69 5.53 -13.71
C ILE A 50 14.35 6.08 -13.25
N GLY A 51 13.85 5.60 -12.11
CA GLY A 51 12.57 6.06 -11.60
C GLY A 51 12.47 6.00 -10.09
N LEU A 52 11.47 6.71 -9.61
CA LEU A 52 11.03 6.71 -8.22
C LEU A 52 9.51 6.53 -8.19
N GLY A 53 9.08 5.34 -7.81
CA GLY A 53 7.68 5.09 -7.46
C GLY A 53 7.42 5.41 -5.99
N GLY A 54 6.18 5.66 -5.65
CA GLY A 54 5.77 5.84 -4.27
C GLY A 54 4.27 5.64 -4.08
N GLN A 55 3.92 5.29 -2.85
CA GLN A 55 2.55 5.20 -2.39
C GLN A 55 2.49 5.78 -0.97
N VAL A 56 1.47 6.58 -0.72
CA VAL A 56 1.16 7.11 0.60
C VAL A 56 -0.31 6.80 0.87
N GLU A 57 -0.58 6.07 1.95
CA GLU A 57 -1.92 5.81 2.45
C GLU A 57 -2.05 6.40 3.84
N TYR A 58 -3.12 7.15 4.07
CA TYR A 58 -3.44 7.72 5.37
C TYR A 58 -4.80 7.24 5.83
N PHE A 59 -4.82 6.59 6.99
CA PHE A 59 -6.00 6.02 7.63
C PHE A 59 -6.43 6.90 8.80
N ASN A 60 -7.65 7.43 8.72
CA ASN A 60 -8.26 8.23 9.77
C ASN A 60 -9.54 7.55 10.26
N TYR A 61 -9.59 7.26 11.55
CA TYR A 61 -10.72 6.58 12.20
C TYR A 61 -11.49 7.56 13.08
N SER A 62 -12.83 7.49 13.07
CA SER A 62 -13.68 8.36 13.90
C SER A 62 -13.56 8.05 15.40
N LEU A 63 -13.17 6.81 15.75
CA LEU A 63 -13.05 6.32 17.14
C LEU A 63 -11.69 5.65 17.37
N PRO A 64 -10.56 6.34 17.12
CA PRO A 64 -9.23 5.73 17.25
C PRO A 64 -8.93 5.43 18.72
N GLY A 65 -8.62 4.15 19.03
CA GLY A 65 -8.23 3.72 20.38
C GLY A 65 -9.24 4.06 21.49
N LYS A 66 -10.47 4.47 21.14
CA LYS A 66 -11.48 4.88 22.13
C LYS A 66 -11.91 3.72 23.00
N LYS A 67 -11.91 3.95 24.31
CA LYS A 67 -12.40 3.00 25.32
C LYS A 67 -13.86 3.27 25.63
N GLU A 68 -14.69 2.25 25.54
CA GLU A 68 -16.09 2.30 25.98
C GLU A 68 -16.35 1.27 27.07
N THR A 69 -17.24 1.61 28.02
CA THR A 69 -17.65 0.71 29.11
C THR A 69 -19.09 0.29 28.87
N ILE A 70 -19.30 -1.00 28.67
CA ILE A 70 -20.64 -1.58 28.53
C ILE A 70 -20.81 -2.65 29.63
N SER A 71 -21.81 -2.49 30.47
CA SER A 71 -22.09 -3.42 31.56
C SER A 71 -20.87 -3.74 32.45
N GLY A 72 -20.00 -2.76 32.68
CA GLY A 72 -18.79 -2.94 33.52
C GLY A 72 -17.60 -3.54 32.78
N THR A 73 -17.72 -3.88 31.50
CA THR A 73 -16.63 -4.37 30.67
C THR A 73 -16.07 -3.24 29.79
N TYR A 74 -14.75 -3.13 29.75
CA TYR A 74 -14.05 -2.16 28.91
C TYR A 74 -13.81 -2.74 27.53
N TYR A 75 -14.14 -1.98 26.49
CA TYR A 75 -13.86 -2.29 25.11
C TYR A 75 -12.98 -1.19 24.52
N THR A 76 -12.02 -1.56 23.70
CA THR A 76 -11.15 -0.61 23.01
C THR A 76 -11.25 -0.85 21.52
N TYR A 77 -11.50 0.20 20.73
CA TYR A 77 -11.41 0.09 19.27
C TYR A 77 -9.95 -0.16 18.87
N GLU A 78 -9.74 -1.17 18.03
CA GLU A 78 -8.42 -1.70 17.71
C GLU A 78 -7.66 -0.83 16.71
N PHE A 79 -8.40 -0.11 15.86
CA PHE A 79 -7.84 0.68 14.77
C PHE A 79 -7.45 2.08 15.25
N GLU A 80 -6.26 2.51 14.88
CA GLU A 80 -5.67 3.80 15.22
C GLU A 80 -5.25 4.56 13.96
N ASN A 81 -5.28 5.89 14.03
CA ASN A 81 -4.84 6.73 12.91
C ASN A 81 -3.36 6.48 12.61
N HIS A 82 -3.04 6.19 11.36
CA HIS A 82 -1.69 5.94 10.92
C HIS A 82 -1.51 6.31 9.45
N ALA A 83 -0.27 6.44 9.05
CA ALA A 83 0.08 6.55 7.64
C ALA A 83 1.08 5.47 7.24
N GLU A 84 0.93 4.97 6.05
CA GLU A 84 1.83 4.05 5.39
C GLU A 84 2.47 4.74 4.19
N VAL A 85 3.77 4.69 4.12
CA VAL A 85 4.55 5.30 3.04
C VAL A 85 5.46 4.24 2.44
N ILE A 86 5.40 4.09 1.14
CA ILE A 86 6.29 3.23 0.36
C ILE A 86 7.01 4.09 -0.66
N LEU A 87 8.33 4.03 -0.68
CA LEU A 87 9.17 4.61 -1.71
C LEU A 87 9.89 3.49 -2.45
N SER A 88 9.86 3.53 -3.76
CA SER A 88 10.36 2.47 -4.64
C SER A 88 11.30 3.05 -5.71
N PRO A 89 12.52 3.44 -5.36
CA PRO A 89 13.52 3.77 -6.36
C PRO A 89 13.86 2.56 -7.21
N TYR A 90 14.03 2.76 -8.51
CA TYR A 90 14.36 1.69 -9.43
C TYR A 90 15.20 2.15 -10.60
N TYR A 91 15.90 1.19 -11.19
CA TYR A 91 16.61 1.27 -12.44
C TYR A 91 16.08 0.18 -13.37
N LYS A 92 15.76 0.53 -14.60
CA LYS A 92 15.23 -0.38 -15.61
C LYS A 92 16.11 -0.34 -16.84
N VAL A 93 16.40 -1.51 -17.40
CA VAL A 93 17.12 -1.68 -18.68
C VAL A 93 16.31 -2.62 -19.55
N GLU A 94 16.18 -2.27 -20.81
CA GLU A 94 15.49 -3.05 -21.83
C GLU A 94 16.48 -3.48 -22.90
N GLY A 95 16.57 -4.78 -23.16
CA GLY A 95 17.30 -5.35 -24.28
C GLY A 95 16.33 -5.86 -25.35
N ASP A 96 16.85 -6.38 -26.46
CA ASP A 96 16.02 -6.86 -27.58
C ASP A 96 15.11 -8.05 -27.17
N SER A 97 15.57 -8.90 -26.25
CA SER A 97 14.86 -10.10 -25.80
C SER A 97 14.80 -10.23 -24.28
N TRP A 98 15.12 -9.19 -23.53
CA TRP A 98 15.10 -9.21 -22.09
C TRP A 98 14.82 -7.84 -21.49
N ASN A 99 14.20 -7.84 -20.29
CA ASN A 99 14.02 -6.65 -19.48
C ASN A 99 14.53 -6.93 -18.06
N LEU A 100 15.14 -5.94 -17.46
CA LEU A 100 15.62 -6.01 -16.09
C LEU A 100 15.24 -4.75 -15.34
N LYS A 101 14.55 -4.93 -14.19
CA LYS A 101 14.29 -3.88 -13.22
C LYS A 101 15.01 -4.23 -11.93
N LEU A 102 15.86 -3.32 -11.46
CA LEU A 102 16.54 -3.38 -10.18
C LEU A 102 16.07 -2.24 -9.29
N GLY A 103 15.57 -2.55 -8.12
CA GLY A 103 15.05 -1.54 -7.21
C GLY A 103 14.96 -2.04 -5.78
N ALA A 104 14.47 -1.18 -4.91
CA ALA A 104 14.16 -1.49 -3.53
C ALA A 104 12.83 -0.83 -3.14
N ASN A 105 12.11 -1.44 -2.20
CA ASN A 105 10.99 -0.82 -1.53
C ASN A 105 11.44 -0.42 -0.12
N VAL A 106 11.28 0.84 0.20
CA VAL A 106 11.47 1.39 1.55
C VAL A 106 10.09 1.72 2.10
N MET A 107 9.72 1.10 3.20
CA MET A 107 8.37 1.15 3.76
C MET A 107 8.43 1.71 5.17
N LEU A 108 7.59 2.71 5.44
CA LEU A 108 7.44 3.36 6.73
C LEU A 108 5.96 3.32 7.13
N VAL A 109 5.68 2.77 8.29
CA VAL A 109 4.37 2.86 8.96
C VAL A 109 4.53 3.81 10.14
N THR A 110 3.69 4.84 10.22
CA THR A 110 3.66 5.80 11.34
C THR A 110 2.47 5.49 12.24
N GLY A 111 2.45 6.01 13.44
CA GLY A 111 1.43 5.78 14.46
C GLY A 111 2.09 5.32 15.76
N ASP A 112 1.29 4.76 16.69
CA ASP A 112 1.78 4.32 18.00
C ASP A 112 2.85 3.22 17.93
N ASN A 113 2.84 2.43 16.85
CA ASN A 113 3.81 1.37 16.57
C ASN A 113 4.52 1.62 15.24
N SER A 114 5.26 2.72 15.14
CA SER A 114 6.03 3.03 13.93
C SER A 114 7.00 1.93 13.55
N LYS A 115 7.00 1.54 12.27
CA LYS A 115 7.86 0.48 11.74
C LYS A 115 8.53 0.93 10.46
N PHE A 116 9.79 0.55 10.34
CA PHE A 116 10.57 0.73 9.12
C PHE A 116 10.93 -0.65 8.56
N MET A 117 10.73 -0.83 7.26
CA MET A 117 11.05 -2.05 6.55
C MET A 117 11.67 -1.73 5.20
N ALA A 118 12.52 -2.61 4.71
CA ALA A 118 13.05 -2.54 3.35
C ALA A 118 13.02 -3.92 2.70
N SER A 119 12.77 -3.96 1.41
CA SER A 119 12.78 -5.19 0.62
C SER A 119 13.35 -4.94 -0.76
N PRO A 120 13.91 -5.97 -1.44
CA PRO A 120 14.24 -5.85 -2.84
C PRO A 120 12.97 -5.60 -3.68
N ASN A 121 13.14 -4.99 -4.85
CA ASN A 121 12.12 -4.84 -5.89
C ASN A 121 12.80 -5.15 -7.23
N ILE A 122 12.96 -6.42 -7.51
CA ILE A 122 13.69 -6.93 -8.69
C ILE A 122 12.70 -7.66 -9.58
N ALA A 123 12.72 -7.34 -10.86
CA ALA A 123 11.96 -8.07 -11.86
C ALA A 123 12.86 -8.27 -13.09
N ALA A 124 12.83 -9.45 -13.66
CA ALA A 124 13.49 -9.76 -14.90
C ALA A 124 12.61 -10.65 -15.76
N ASP A 125 12.60 -10.40 -17.05
CA ASP A 125 12.00 -11.27 -18.04
C ASP A 125 12.97 -11.44 -19.20
N ILE A 126 13.05 -12.65 -19.72
CA ILE A 126 13.91 -13.02 -20.84
C ILE A 126 13.19 -13.99 -21.77
N GLU A 127 13.24 -13.71 -23.05
CA GLU A 127 12.80 -14.64 -24.08
C GLU A 127 13.90 -15.69 -24.32
N VAL A 128 13.67 -16.92 -23.88
CA VAL A 128 14.64 -18.02 -23.98
C VAL A 128 14.49 -18.84 -25.25
N ALA A 129 13.32 -18.78 -25.87
CA ALA A 129 13.02 -19.40 -27.17
C ALA A 129 11.80 -18.73 -27.78
N ASP A 130 11.55 -19.00 -29.07
CA ASP A 130 10.37 -18.46 -29.78
C ASP A 130 9.10 -18.74 -28.95
N LYS A 131 8.39 -17.67 -28.54
CA LYS A 131 7.18 -17.71 -27.68
C LYS A 131 7.36 -18.25 -26.25
N THR A 132 8.60 -18.33 -25.74
CA THR A 132 8.88 -18.80 -24.39
C THR A 132 9.56 -17.71 -23.58
N LEU A 133 8.85 -17.19 -22.54
CA LEU A 133 9.34 -16.17 -21.62
C LEU A 133 9.62 -16.78 -20.26
N LEU A 134 10.77 -16.45 -19.71
CA LEU A 134 11.14 -16.75 -18.31
C LEU A 134 11.02 -15.48 -17.48
N TYR A 135 10.29 -15.57 -16.37
CA TYR A 135 10.09 -14.47 -15.42
C TYR A 135 10.78 -14.76 -14.11
N LEU A 136 11.44 -13.74 -13.58
CA LEU A 136 11.98 -13.72 -12.23
C LEU A 136 11.43 -12.50 -11.49
N ASN A 137 10.89 -12.70 -10.31
CA ASN A 137 10.44 -11.64 -9.42
C ASN A 137 10.94 -11.86 -8.01
N ALA A 138 11.53 -10.83 -7.41
CA ALA A 138 11.91 -10.82 -6.00
C ALA A 138 11.51 -9.48 -5.38
N GLY A 139 10.61 -9.53 -4.39
CA GLY A 139 10.11 -8.31 -3.76
C GLY A 139 9.33 -8.57 -2.48
N GLY A 140 9.18 -7.54 -1.69
CA GLY A 140 8.28 -7.49 -0.54
C GLY A 140 7.26 -6.38 -0.71
N LYS A 141 6.07 -6.60 -0.17
CA LYS A 141 4.96 -5.65 -0.17
C LYS A 141 4.46 -5.44 1.25
N LEU A 142 4.10 -4.22 1.58
CA LEU A 142 3.30 -3.92 2.75
C LEU A 142 1.84 -4.28 2.46
N TYR A 143 1.21 -4.97 3.40
CA TYR A 143 -0.23 -5.19 3.39
C TYR A 143 -0.83 -4.44 4.55
N SER A 144 -1.69 -3.51 4.26
CA SER A 144 -2.50 -2.81 5.25
C SER A 144 -3.57 -3.74 5.82
N ASN A 145 -3.84 -3.61 7.12
CA ASN A 145 -4.97 -4.27 7.78
C ASN A 145 -5.99 -3.20 8.20
N SER A 146 -6.48 -2.43 7.24
CA SER A 146 -7.52 -1.45 7.49
C SER A 146 -8.83 -2.12 7.88
N MET A 147 -9.72 -1.38 8.51
CA MET A 147 -11.06 -1.87 8.87
C MET A 147 -11.85 -2.26 7.62
N TYR A 148 -11.70 -1.50 6.53
CA TYR A 148 -12.30 -1.80 5.24
C TYR A 148 -11.81 -3.14 4.67
N GLU A 149 -10.50 -3.34 4.56
CA GLU A 149 -9.92 -4.58 4.02
C GLU A 149 -10.26 -5.80 4.88
N THR A 150 -10.18 -5.66 6.20
CA THR A 150 -10.57 -6.71 7.13
C THR A 150 -12.04 -7.10 6.97
N SER A 151 -12.91 -6.12 6.73
CA SER A 151 -14.35 -6.34 6.50
C SER A 151 -14.67 -6.99 5.15
N LEU A 152 -13.82 -6.82 4.14
CA LEU A 152 -13.95 -7.56 2.87
C LEU A 152 -13.71 -9.05 3.05
N VAL A 153 -12.80 -9.42 3.95
CA VAL A 153 -12.51 -10.84 4.26
C VAL A 153 -13.55 -11.43 5.20
N ASN A 154 -13.97 -10.67 6.22
CA ASN A 154 -14.95 -11.10 7.19
C ASN A 154 -15.92 -9.97 7.55
N ARG A 155 -17.15 -10.07 7.07
CA ARG A 155 -18.23 -9.09 7.35
C ARG A 155 -18.59 -8.95 8.83
N TYR A 156 -18.28 -9.95 9.63
CA TYR A 156 -18.65 -10.03 11.03
C TYR A 156 -17.47 -9.73 11.95
N VAL A 157 -16.38 -9.15 11.39
CA VAL A 157 -15.26 -8.74 12.22
C VAL A 157 -15.72 -7.73 13.26
N ASN A 158 -15.36 -7.98 14.51
CA ASN A 158 -15.58 -7.03 15.58
C ASN A 158 -14.40 -6.04 15.61
N PRO A 159 -14.63 -4.73 15.45
CA PRO A 159 -13.55 -3.73 15.43
C PRO A 159 -12.98 -3.44 16.84
N THR A 160 -13.34 -4.21 17.86
CA THR A 160 -12.91 -4.00 19.25
C THR A 160 -12.13 -5.17 19.80
N LYS A 161 -11.22 -4.86 20.71
CA LYS A 161 -10.53 -5.81 21.60
C LYS A 161 -11.29 -5.97 22.89
#